data_b225f95aae97750b5e914e4ed7f1c753
#
_entry.id   b225f95aae97750b5e914e4ed7f1c753
#
_cell.length_a   1.000
_cell.length_b   1.000
_cell.length_c   1.000
_cell.angle_alpha   90.00
_cell.angle_beta   90.00
_cell.angle_gamma   90.00
#
_symmetry.space_group_name_H-M   'P 1'
#
loop_
_entity.id
_entity.type
_entity.pdbx_description
1 polymer ?
#
loop_
_entity_poly.entity_id
_entity_poly.type
_entity_poly.pdbx_seq_one_letter_code
_entity_poly.pdbx_strand_id
1 'polypeptide(L)'
;MRQIPFRTGFGYDVHRLSDGYELWLGGIKIPYEQGLEGHSDADVLLHAVCDALLGAAALGDIGVHFPPTDMAFKGIDSKILLERTCQLIREAGYEIGNIDATVAAEAPKLNPHIPEMRRVMAEVMGIPISAISLKATTSERMGFVGHREGMAAYATALIAYASALE
;
A
#
# COMPACT_ATOMS: atom_id res chain seq x y z
N MET A 1 30.80 1.32 -13.41
CA MET A 1 29.53 1.59 -14.11
C MET A 1 28.90 2.84 -13.52
N ARG A 2 28.29 3.70 -14.34
CA ARG A 2 27.58 4.88 -13.83
C ARG A 2 26.23 4.39 -13.25
N GLN A 3 26.01 4.63 -11.97
CA GLN A 3 24.80 4.19 -11.28
C GLN A 3 23.64 5.15 -11.61
N ILE A 4 22.48 4.61 -11.99
CA ILE A 4 21.27 5.41 -12.19
C ILE A 4 20.80 5.89 -10.81
N PRO A 5 20.52 7.19 -10.61
CA PRO A 5 20.29 7.76 -9.29
C PRO A 5 18.92 7.43 -8.70
N PHE A 6 18.03 6.79 -9.43
CA PHE A 6 16.69 6.44 -8.99
C PHE A 6 16.32 4.99 -9.33
N ARG A 7 15.34 4.45 -8.65
CA ARG A 7 14.81 3.11 -8.84
C ARG A 7 13.28 3.13 -8.77
N THR A 8 12.65 2.21 -9.48
CA THR A 8 11.20 2.01 -9.43
C THR A 8 10.89 0.62 -8.88
N GLY A 9 9.76 0.52 -8.19
CA GLY A 9 9.21 -0.74 -7.74
C GLY A 9 7.72 -0.82 -8.06
N PHE A 10 7.22 -2.05 -8.13
CA PHE A 10 5.82 -2.36 -8.34
C PHE A 10 5.35 -3.29 -7.22
N GLY A 11 4.16 -3.02 -6.68
CA GLY A 11 3.48 -3.85 -5.68
C GLY A 11 2.08 -4.22 -6.15
N TYR A 12 1.68 -5.41 -5.80
CA TYR A 12 0.33 -5.94 -6.02
C TYR A 12 -0.09 -6.70 -4.76
N ASP A 13 -1.32 -6.46 -4.30
CA ASP A 13 -1.93 -7.25 -3.25
C ASP A 13 -3.42 -7.45 -3.50
N VAL A 14 -4.00 -8.49 -2.92
CA VAL A 14 -5.39 -8.86 -3.05
C VAL A 14 -5.91 -9.49 -1.76
N HIS A 15 -7.08 -9.05 -1.33
CA HIS A 15 -7.77 -9.60 -0.17
C HIS A 15 -9.23 -9.91 -0.49
N ARG A 16 -9.74 -10.98 0.14
CA ARG A 16 -11.15 -11.37 0.04
C ARG A 16 -12.02 -10.39 0.81
N LEU A 17 -13.18 -10.04 0.26
CA LEU A 17 -14.27 -9.38 1.00
C LEU A 17 -15.08 -10.40 1.77
N SER A 18 -15.31 -10.14 3.04
CA SER A 18 -16.03 -11.04 3.94
C SER A 18 -16.86 -10.26 4.95
N ASP A 19 -17.97 -10.89 5.38
CA ASP A 19 -18.80 -10.36 6.46
C ASP A 19 -18.06 -10.45 7.81
N GLY A 20 -18.36 -9.52 8.70
CA GLY A 20 -17.77 -9.49 10.04
C GLY A 20 -16.39 -8.87 10.15
N TYR A 21 -15.82 -8.37 9.05
CA TYR A 21 -14.59 -7.61 9.02
C TYR A 21 -14.86 -6.13 8.78
N GLU A 22 -14.00 -5.28 9.32
CA GLU A 22 -13.99 -3.85 9.03
C GLU A 22 -13.20 -3.58 7.73
N LEU A 23 -13.64 -2.60 6.94
CA LEU A 23 -12.94 -2.20 5.73
C LEU A 23 -11.90 -1.12 6.04
N TRP A 24 -10.63 -1.49 5.98
CA TRP A 24 -9.48 -0.59 6.08
C TRP A 24 -8.81 -0.43 4.73
N LEU A 25 -8.64 0.81 4.27
CA LEU A 25 -7.94 1.15 3.02
C LEU A 25 -7.21 2.47 3.18
N GLY A 26 -5.94 2.48 2.80
CA GLY A 26 -5.11 3.67 2.86
C GLY A 26 -4.94 4.23 4.27
N GLY A 27 -4.99 3.35 5.26
CA GLY A 27 -4.86 3.68 6.68
C GLY A 27 -6.10 4.28 7.32
N ILE A 28 -7.26 4.28 6.64
CA ILE A 28 -8.52 4.76 7.18
C ILE A 28 -9.60 3.67 7.16
N LYS A 29 -10.52 3.74 8.13
CA LYS A 29 -11.70 2.89 8.16
C LYS A 29 -12.77 3.47 7.26
N ILE A 30 -13.26 2.66 6.32
CA ILE A 30 -14.34 3.04 5.39
C ILE A 30 -15.65 2.40 5.85
N PRO A 31 -16.74 3.17 6.02
CA PRO A 31 -18.05 2.60 6.31
C PRO A 31 -18.51 1.71 5.16
N TYR A 32 -18.61 0.41 5.42
CA TYR A 32 -19.11 -0.59 4.48
C TYR A 32 -19.56 -1.83 5.24
N GLU A 33 -20.45 -2.60 4.67
CA GLU A 33 -21.04 -3.79 5.28
C GLU A 33 -20.09 -4.99 5.39
N GLN A 34 -19.05 -5.00 4.56
CA GLN A 34 -18.01 -6.02 4.52
C GLN A 34 -16.63 -5.39 4.69
N GLY A 35 -15.67 -6.18 5.11
CA GLY A 35 -14.28 -5.78 5.16
C GLY A 35 -13.36 -6.79 4.49
N LEU A 36 -12.08 -6.47 4.43
CA LEU A 36 -11.08 -7.35 3.86
C LEU A 36 -10.57 -8.34 4.91
N GLU A 37 -10.44 -9.60 4.50
CA GLU A 37 -9.96 -10.69 5.33
C GLU A 37 -8.44 -10.82 5.22
N GLY A 38 -7.74 -10.84 6.35
CA GLY A 38 -6.29 -10.98 6.37
C GLY A 38 -5.72 -11.17 7.77
N HIS A 39 -4.40 -11.30 7.86
CA HIS A 39 -3.69 -11.51 9.13
C HIS A 39 -3.53 -10.21 9.95
N SER A 40 -3.38 -9.06 9.25
CA SER A 40 -3.39 -7.70 9.81
C SER A 40 -4.80 -7.11 9.77
N ASP A 41 -4.93 -5.80 9.65
CA ASP A 41 -6.18 -5.11 9.29
C ASP A 41 -6.57 -5.30 7.81
N ALA A 42 -5.76 -6.05 7.04
CA ALA A 42 -5.94 -6.36 5.62
C ALA A 42 -6.06 -5.15 4.69
N ASP A 43 -5.39 -4.05 5.01
CA ASP A 43 -5.31 -2.87 4.14
C ASP A 43 -4.51 -3.20 2.86
N VAL A 44 -5.23 -3.68 1.85
CA VAL A 44 -4.65 -4.13 0.58
C VAL A 44 -3.86 -3.03 -0.14
N LEU A 45 -4.25 -1.75 0.06
CA LEU A 45 -3.57 -0.62 -0.55
C LEU A 45 -2.21 -0.37 0.12
N LEU A 46 -2.16 -0.33 1.45
CA LEU A 46 -0.90 -0.13 2.16
C LEU A 46 0.07 -1.30 1.95
N HIS A 47 -0.44 -2.54 1.84
CA HIS A 47 0.39 -3.71 1.52
C HIS A 47 1.03 -3.60 0.13
N ALA A 48 0.26 -3.22 -0.89
CA ALA A 48 0.80 -3.00 -2.23
C ALA A 48 1.85 -1.89 -2.27
N VAL A 49 1.66 -0.81 -1.50
CA VAL A 49 2.64 0.28 -1.39
C VAL A 49 3.92 -0.19 -0.70
N CYS A 50 3.81 -0.98 0.38
CA CYS A 50 4.98 -1.57 1.04
C CYS A 50 5.80 -2.43 0.06
N ASP A 51 5.13 -3.30 -0.71
CA ASP A 51 5.79 -4.15 -1.70
C ASP A 51 6.45 -3.35 -2.82
N ALA A 52 5.81 -2.28 -3.28
CA ALA A 52 6.41 -1.39 -4.27
C ALA A 52 7.70 -0.74 -3.76
N LEU A 53 7.70 -0.27 -2.52
CA LEU A 53 8.87 0.34 -1.88
C LEU A 53 9.99 -0.67 -1.67
N LEU A 54 9.69 -1.82 -1.08
CA LEU A 54 10.67 -2.89 -0.83
C LEU A 54 11.27 -3.41 -2.14
N GLY A 55 10.43 -3.63 -3.16
CA GLY A 55 10.85 -4.05 -4.49
C GLY A 55 11.77 -3.04 -5.16
N ALA A 56 11.48 -1.73 -5.05
CA ALA A 56 12.33 -0.66 -5.56
C ALA A 56 13.75 -0.71 -4.96
N ALA A 57 13.85 -0.98 -3.65
CA ALA A 57 15.11 -1.09 -2.93
C ALA A 57 15.80 -2.48 -3.08
N ALA A 58 15.17 -3.43 -3.76
CA ALA A 58 15.59 -4.84 -3.85
C ALA A 58 15.70 -5.53 -2.48
N LEU A 59 14.76 -5.22 -1.57
CA LEU A 59 14.68 -5.77 -0.22
C LEU A 59 13.67 -6.92 -0.08
N GLY A 60 13.11 -7.42 -1.19
CA GLY A 60 12.08 -8.47 -1.19
C GLY A 60 10.67 -7.90 -1.07
N ASP A 61 9.84 -8.51 -0.27
CA ASP A 61 8.43 -8.18 -0.08
C ASP A 61 8.04 -8.07 1.41
N ILE A 62 6.78 -7.69 1.65
CA ILE A 62 6.23 -7.52 3.00
C ILE A 62 6.29 -8.82 3.82
N GLY A 63 6.15 -9.99 3.19
CA GLY A 63 6.18 -11.28 3.86
C GLY A 63 7.57 -11.65 4.40
N VAL A 64 8.63 -11.14 3.78
CA VAL A 64 10.01 -11.33 4.26
C VAL A 64 10.26 -10.56 5.55
N HIS A 65 9.76 -9.32 5.64
CA HIS A 65 10.00 -8.42 6.78
C HIS A 65 8.99 -8.58 7.91
N PHE A 66 7.75 -8.96 7.57
CA PHE A 66 6.62 -9.06 8.49
C PHE A 66 5.89 -10.39 8.28
N PRO A 67 6.54 -11.53 8.58
CA PRO A 67 5.98 -12.84 8.27
C PRO A 67 4.66 -13.08 9.00
N PRO A 68 3.64 -13.61 8.31
CA PRO A 68 2.32 -13.86 8.91
C PRO A 68 2.35 -14.95 9.99
N THR A 69 3.43 -15.69 10.09
CA THR A 69 3.67 -16.68 11.15
C THR A 69 4.06 -16.04 12.47
N ASP A 70 4.50 -14.79 12.48
CA ASP A 70 4.84 -14.06 13.70
C ASP A 70 3.57 -13.44 14.31
N MET A 71 3.24 -13.91 15.51
CA MET A 71 2.07 -13.44 16.27
C MET A 71 2.13 -11.95 16.63
N ALA A 72 3.33 -11.34 16.60
CA ALA A 72 3.49 -9.91 16.82
C ALA A 72 2.78 -9.05 15.75
N PHE A 73 2.52 -9.62 14.56
CA PHE A 73 1.86 -8.92 13.46
C PHE A 73 0.37 -9.28 13.31
N LYS A 74 -0.16 -10.16 14.18
CA LYS A 74 -1.58 -10.52 14.13
C LYS A 74 -2.46 -9.32 14.51
N GLY A 75 -3.34 -8.92 13.58
CA GLY A 75 -4.24 -7.77 13.77
C GLY A 75 -3.52 -6.42 13.79
N ILE A 76 -2.27 -6.37 13.34
CA ILE A 76 -1.50 -5.12 13.33
C ILE A 76 -2.13 -4.10 12.37
N ASP A 77 -2.09 -2.84 12.76
CA ASP A 77 -2.42 -1.69 11.92
C ASP A 77 -1.37 -1.58 10.78
N SER A 78 -1.81 -1.66 9.54
CA SER A 78 -0.92 -1.60 8.37
C SER A 78 -0.20 -0.27 8.21
N LYS A 79 -0.62 0.80 8.91
CA LYS A 79 0.16 2.04 8.99
C LYS A 79 1.51 1.80 9.66
N ILE A 80 1.57 0.91 10.65
CA ILE A 80 2.84 0.53 11.31
C ILE A 80 3.75 -0.23 10.33
N LEU A 81 3.16 -1.10 9.50
CA LEU A 81 3.93 -1.80 8.47
C LEU A 81 4.50 -0.83 7.44
N LEU A 82 3.69 0.15 7.01
CA LEU A 82 4.12 1.18 6.07
C LEU A 82 5.22 2.08 6.68
N GLU A 83 5.08 2.51 7.92
CA GLU A 83 6.09 3.31 8.63
C GLU A 83 7.43 2.56 8.71
N ARG A 84 7.39 1.30 9.15
CA ARG A 84 8.60 0.45 9.22
C ARG A 84 9.22 0.20 7.85
N THR A 85 8.40 -0.01 6.83
CA THR A 85 8.88 -0.13 5.44
C THR A 85 9.60 1.15 5.00
N CYS A 86 9.02 2.32 5.23
CA CYS A 86 9.67 3.60 4.92
C CYS A 86 11.00 3.78 5.66
N GLN A 87 11.07 3.31 6.92
CA GLN A 87 12.31 3.32 7.67
C GLN A 87 13.38 2.42 7.02
N LEU A 88 13.03 1.18 6.63
CA LEU A 88 13.94 0.27 5.92
C LEU A 88 14.48 0.88 4.62
N ILE A 89 13.63 1.59 3.85
CA ILE A 89 14.04 2.28 2.63
C ILE A 89 15.10 3.35 2.93
N ARG A 90 14.89 4.17 3.97
CA ARG A 90 15.84 5.21 4.38
C ARG A 90 17.14 4.63 4.94
N GLU A 91 17.07 3.58 5.75
CA GLU A 91 18.23 2.85 6.26
C GLU A 91 19.07 2.22 5.14
N ALA A 92 18.44 1.84 4.04
CA ALA A 92 19.12 1.35 2.84
C ALA A 92 19.73 2.48 1.99
N GLY A 93 19.65 3.74 2.42
CA GLY A 93 20.25 4.91 1.77
C GLY A 93 19.42 5.52 0.66
N TYR A 94 18.10 5.31 0.69
CA TYR A 94 17.18 5.88 -0.29
C TYR A 94 16.23 6.89 0.33
N GLU A 95 15.77 7.83 -0.50
CA GLU A 95 14.63 8.71 -0.25
C GLU A 95 13.45 8.33 -1.15
N ILE A 96 12.22 8.49 -0.61
CA ILE A 96 10.99 8.20 -1.33
C ILE A 96 10.63 9.40 -2.20
N GLY A 97 10.57 9.22 -3.52
CA GLY A 97 10.22 10.27 -4.47
C GLY A 97 8.71 10.44 -4.62
N ASN A 98 8.02 9.38 -5.04
CA ASN A 98 6.55 9.39 -5.15
C ASN A 98 5.95 7.99 -5.14
N ILE A 99 4.65 7.95 -4.87
CA ILE A 99 3.78 6.77 -4.99
C ILE A 99 2.67 7.08 -5.99
N ASP A 100 2.38 6.14 -6.88
CA ASP A 100 1.17 6.10 -7.67
C ASP A 100 0.49 4.74 -7.47
N ALA A 101 -0.76 4.76 -7.00
CA ALA A 101 -1.48 3.53 -6.68
C ALA A 101 -2.92 3.56 -7.20
N THR A 102 -3.45 2.36 -7.44
CA THR A 102 -4.83 2.16 -7.89
C THR A 102 -5.47 1.02 -7.10
N VAL A 103 -6.66 1.27 -6.56
CA VAL A 103 -7.50 0.23 -5.96
C VAL A 103 -8.59 -0.17 -6.94
N ALA A 104 -8.68 -1.47 -7.23
CA ALA A 104 -9.76 -2.07 -8.00
C ALA A 104 -10.82 -2.64 -7.05
N ALA A 105 -12.01 -2.03 -7.06
CA ALA A 105 -13.15 -2.42 -6.22
C ALA A 105 -14.47 -2.04 -6.88
N GLU A 106 -15.46 -2.91 -6.83
CA GLU A 106 -16.82 -2.60 -7.33
C GLU A 106 -17.61 -1.73 -6.35
N ALA A 107 -17.40 -1.93 -5.06
CA ALA A 107 -18.04 -1.18 -3.98
C ALA A 107 -17.17 -1.25 -2.71
N PRO A 108 -17.29 -0.27 -1.79
CA PRO A 108 -18.04 0.99 -1.92
C PRO A 108 -17.39 1.97 -2.89
N LYS A 109 -18.01 3.15 -3.11
CA LYS A 109 -17.35 4.24 -3.85
C LYS A 109 -16.19 4.78 -3.04
N LEU A 110 -14.97 4.66 -3.57
CA LEU A 110 -13.73 5.05 -2.87
C LEU A 110 -13.34 6.51 -3.09
N ASN A 111 -13.74 7.13 -4.19
CA ASN A 111 -13.36 8.50 -4.54
C ASN A 111 -13.57 9.53 -3.41
N PRO A 112 -14.68 9.51 -2.64
CA PRO A 112 -14.85 10.46 -1.53
C PRO A 112 -13.82 10.31 -0.41
N HIS A 113 -13.19 9.14 -0.29
CA HIS A 113 -12.22 8.80 0.76
C HIS A 113 -10.77 9.05 0.34
N ILE A 114 -10.50 9.19 -0.96
CA ILE A 114 -9.14 9.36 -1.50
C ILE A 114 -8.38 10.52 -0.87
N PRO A 115 -8.96 11.73 -0.68
CA PRO A 115 -8.22 12.83 -0.06
C PRO A 115 -7.70 12.50 1.34
N GLU A 116 -8.50 11.82 2.15
CA GLU A 116 -8.11 11.44 3.52
C GLU A 116 -7.10 10.29 3.53
N MET A 117 -7.24 9.29 2.66
CA MET A 117 -6.23 8.24 2.48
C MET A 117 -4.87 8.84 2.14
N ARG A 118 -4.82 9.76 1.16
CA ARG A 118 -3.58 10.45 0.76
C ARG A 118 -2.97 11.23 1.90
N ARG A 119 -3.78 11.90 2.70
CA ARG A 119 -3.31 12.66 3.88
C ARG A 119 -2.65 11.72 4.89
N VAL A 120 -3.33 10.65 5.27
CA VAL A 120 -2.83 9.66 6.23
C VAL A 120 -1.57 8.98 5.72
N MET A 121 -1.56 8.54 4.46
CA MET A 121 -0.37 7.93 3.85
C MET A 121 0.81 8.91 3.84
N ALA A 122 0.61 10.17 3.47
CA ALA A 122 1.66 11.19 3.44
C ALA A 122 2.26 11.42 4.82
N GLU A 123 1.42 11.48 5.86
CA GLU A 123 1.84 11.64 7.25
C GLU A 123 2.67 10.43 7.72
N VAL A 124 2.17 9.21 7.51
CA VAL A 124 2.88 7.97 7.89
C VAL A 124 4.21 7.84 7.16
N MET A 125 4.24 8.15 5.88
CA MET A 125 5.44 8.02 5.05
C MET A 125 6.43 9.18 5.24
N GLY A 126 6.01 10.30 5.85
CA GLY A 126 6.84 11.49 6.01
C GLY A 126 7.21 12.14 4.67
N ILE A 127 6.28 12.16 3.70
CA ILE A 127 6.46 12.76 2.38
C ILE A 127 5.32 13.76 2.08
N PRO A 128 5.52 14.72 1.15
CA PRO A 128 4.46 15.64 0.78
C PRO A 128 3.24 14.90 0.17
N ILE A 129 2.02 15.37 0.49
CA ILE A 129 0.79 14.80 -0.09
C ILE A 129 0.76 14.86 -1.61
N SER A 130 1.45 15.83 -2.23
CA SER A 130 1.61 15.96 -3.67
C SER A 130 2.43 14.82 -4.29
N ALA A 131 3.22 14.09 -3.50
CA ALA A 131 3.98 12.93 -3.93
C ALA A 131 3.15 11.63 -3.94
N ILE A 132 1.88 11.66 -3.51
CA ILE A 132 1.00 10.50 -3.49
C ILE A 132 -0.15 10.72 -4.48
N SER A 133 -0.18 9.89 -5.52
CA SER A 133 -1.32 9.73 -6.42
C SER A 133 -2.10 8.47 -6.04
N LEU A 134 -3.41 8.61 -5.92
CA LEU A 134 -4.30 7.49 -5.61
C LEU A 134 -5.54 7.55 -6.50
N LYS A 135 -5.87 6.42 -7.12
CA LYS A 135 -7.00 6.24 -8.03
C LYS A 135 -7.82 5.04 -7.59
N ALA A 136 -9.10 5.06 -7.91
CA ALA A 136 -9.99 3.91 -7.75
C ALA A 136 -10.64 3.58 -9.10
N THR A 137 -10.82 2.30 -9.36
CA THR A 137 -11.49 1.80 -10.55
C THR A 137 -12.36 0.59 -10.23
N THR A 138 -13.32 0.30 -11.09
CA THR A 138 -14.03 -0.99 -11.09
C THR A 138 -13.33 -1.95 -12.05
N SER A 139 -13.75 -3.21 -12.07
CA SER A 139 -13.38 -4.18 -13.10
C SER A 139 -14.53 -4.47 -14.08
N GLU A 140 -15.50 -3.55 -14.18
CA GLU A 140 -16.64 -3.65 -15.09
C GLU A 140 -17.45 -4.96 -14.91
N ARG A 141 -17.62 -5.38 -13.64
CA ARG A 141 -18.30 -6.62 -13.23
C ARG A 141 -17.64 -7.90 -13.70
N MET A 142 -16.36 -7.85 -14.08
CA MET A 142 -15.59 -9.01 -14.52
C MET A 142 -14.65 -9.51 -13.41
N GLY A 143 -14.49 -10.82 -13.33
CA GLY A 143 -13.59 -11.48 -12.38
C GLY A 143 -14.00 -11.32 -10.91
N PHE A 144 -13.08 -11.67 -10.01
CA PHE A 144 -13.34 -11.66 -8.57
C PHE A 144 -13.62 -10.26 -8.00
N VAL A 145 -12.99 -9.22 -8.53
CA VAL A 145 -13.33 -7.84 -8.16
C VAL A 145 -14.73 -7.49 -8.63
N GLY A 146 -15.05 -7.81 -9.88
CA GLY A 146 -16.35 -7.53 -10.49
C GLY A 146 -17.50 -8.26 -9.82
N HIS A 147 -17.25 -9.44 -9.28
CA HIS A 147 -18.23 -10.23 -8.52
C HIS A 147 -18.24 -9.88 -7.02
N ARG A 148 -17.47 -8.85 -6.58
CA ARG A 148 -17.36 -8.43 -5.18
C ARG A 148 -16.83 -9.52 -4.24
N GLU A 149 -15.99 -10.41 -4.75
CA GLU A 149 -15.36 -11.45 -3.95
C GLU A 149 -14.12 -10.94 -3.21
N GLY A 150 -13.53 -9.83 -3.68
CA GLY A 150 -12.35 -9.21 -3.10
C GLY A 150 -12.04 -7.87 -3.73
N MET A 151 -10.97 -7.25 -3.22
CA MET A 151 -10.36 -6.04 -3.78
C MET A 151 -8.91 -6.32 -4.12
N ALA A 152 -8.40 -5.63 -5.14
CA ALA A 152 -7.00 -5.65 -5.51
C ALA A 152 -6.42 -4.24 -5.48
N ALA A 153 -5.16 -4.13 -5.11
CA ALA A 153 -4.41 -2.88 -5.18
C ALA A 153 -3.12 -3.06 -5.97
N TYR A 154 -2.77 -2.03 -6.70
CA TYR A 154 -1.58 -1.91 -7.52
C TYR A 154 -0.86 -0.64 -7.11
N ALA A 155 0.44 -0.70 -6.90
CA ALA A 155 1.24 0.47 -6.55
C ALA A 155 2.54 0.49 -7.33
N THR A 156 2.99 1.69 -7.66
CA THR A 156 4.35 1.95 -8.11
C THR A 156 5.01 2.93 -7.15
N ALA A 157 6.30 2.74 -6.91
CA ALA A 157 7.12 3.64 -6.11
C ALA A 157 8.33 4.07 -6.91
N LEU A 158 8.69 5.34 -6.79
CA LEU A 158 9.98 5.88 -7.17
C LEU A 158 10.78 6.18 -5.91
N ILE A 159 12.01 5.66 -5.84
CA ILE A 159 12.99 6.01 -4.82
C ILE A 159 14.26 6.53 -5.48
N ALA A 160 15.01 7.37 -4.78
CA ALA A 160 16.29 7.89 -5.24
C ALA A 160 17.36 7.66 -4.16
N TYR A 161 18.62 7.52 -4.56
CA TYR A 161 19.73 7.52 -3.60
C TYR A 161 19.77 8.87 -2.87
N ALA A 162 19.81 8.86 -1.55
CA ALA A 162 19.89 10.09 -0.74
C ALA A 162 21.08 10.96 -1.17
N SER A 163 22.24 10.35 -1.46
CA SER A 163 23.44 11.03 -1.94
C SER A 163 23.32 11.68 -3.32
N ALA A 164 22.26 11.41 -4.06
CA ALA A 164 22.03 12.02 -5.37
C ALA A 164 21.13 13.27 -5.30
N LEU A 165 20.61 13.58 -4.10
CA LEU A 165 19.74 14.73 -3.84
C LEU A 165 20.46 15.88 -3.15
N GLU A 166 21.75 15.67 -2.79
CA GLU A 166 22.67 16.68 -2.27
C GLU A 166 23.36 17.44 -3.43
#